data_645a5cc973c0e508d1bcfefc56b16b87
#
_entry.id   645a5cc973c0e508d1bcfefc56b16b87
#
_cell.length_a   1.000
_cell.length_b   1.000
_cell.length_c   1.000
_cell.angle_alpha   90.00
_cell.angle_beta   90.00
_cell.angle_gamma   90.00
#
_symmetry.space_group_name_H-M   'P 1'
#
loop_
_entity.id
_entity.type
_entity.pdbx_description
1 polymer ?
#
loop_
_entity_poly.entity_id
_entity_poly.type
_entity_poly.pdbx_seq_one_letter_code
_entity_poly.pdbx_strand_id
1 'polypeptide(L)'
;NASWWIQMPDNYIPLSAPPAVPEQKKMFEDAKNKAAAIAQAVNNRQEHKEGMCLSGRLMGLAYGPFIKSLPASDKKFTVSANCTKCGICVSVCPADNILLHEHGKHEWLHQCEGCLACLHYCPEEAINIGKKTELRPRYRHPKSAVSDMKQQKGD
;
A
#
# COMPACT_ATOMS: atom_id res chain seq x y z
N ASN A 1 10.04 -18.76 -20.22
CA ASN A 1 9.41 -17.69 -19.43
C ASN A 1 8.69 -18.31 -18.23
N ALA A 2 8.79 -17.67 -17.06
CA ALA A 2 8.15 -18.15 -15.86
C ALA A 2 7.45 -17.00 -15.09
N SER A 3 6.34 -17.32 -14.43
CA SER A 3 5.60 -16.38 -13.56
C SER A 3 5.02 -17.13 -12.36
N TRP A 4 5.08 -16.50 -11.20
CA TRP A 4 4.54 -17.02 -9.94
C TRP A 4 3.82 -15.91 -9.18
N TRP A 5 2.84 -16.31 -8.38
CA TRP A 5 2.13 -15.42 -7.47
C TRP A 5 2.59 -15.68 -6.04
N ILE A 6 2.89 -14.63 -5.31
CA ILE A 6 3.12 -14.70 -3.85
C ILE A 6 2.03 -13.89 -3.18
N GLN A 7 1.23 -14.55 -2.34
CA GLN A 7 0.19 -13.88 -1.59
C GLN A 7 0.77 -13.20 -0.35
N MET A 8 0.46 -11.91 -0.20
CA MET A 8 0.84 -11.10 0.96
C MET A 8 -0.43 -10.55 1.64
N PRO A 9 -0.35 -10.12 2.91
CA PRO A 9 -1.47 -9.45 3.55
C PRO A 9 -1.95 -8.25 2.73
N ASP A 10 -3.28 -8.13 2.59
CA ASP A 10 -3.90 -7.00 1.89
C ASP A 10 -3.71 -5.71 2.70
N ASN A 11 -3.28 -4.65 2.03
CA ASN A 11 -3.09 -3.33 2.60
C ASN A 11 -4.01 -2.26 2.00
N TYR A 12 -4.87 -2.62 1.05
CA TYR A 12 -5.75 -1.65 0.42
C TYR A 12 -7.04 -1.47 1.23
N ILE A 13 -6.90 -0.86 2.41
CA ILE A 13 -7.98 -0.70 3.39
C ILE A 13 -9.21 0.11 2.94
N PRO A 14 -9.25 0.86 1.84
CA PRO A 14 -10.51 1.36 1.29
C PRO A 14 -11.47 0.24 0.85
N LEU A 15 -10.99 -0.92 0.46
CA LEU A 15 -11.82 -2.07 0.04
C LEU A 15 -12.04 -3.08 1.16
N SER A 16 -10.98 -3.54 1.83
CA SER A 16 -11.02 -4.60 2.84
C SER A 16 -10.24 -4.23 4.08
N ALA A 17 -10.57 -4.82 5.23
CA ALA A 17 -9.70 -4.76 6.39
C ALA A 17 -8.48 -5.68 6.18
N PRO A 18 -7.30 -5.35 6.69
CA PRO A 18 -6.17 -6.26 6.65
C PRO A 18 -6.48 -7.52 7.48
N PRO A 19 -5.88 -8.67 7.14
CA PRO A 19 -6.04 -9.90 7.91
C PRO A 19 -5.64 -9.71 9.37
N ALA A 20 -6.15 -10.56 10.26
CA ALA A 20 -5.73 -10.56 11.66
C ALA A 20 -4.24 -10.93 11.81
N VAL A 21 -3.58 -10.44 12.87
CA VAL A 21 -2.12 -10.63 13.07
C VAL A 21 -1.66 -12.09 12.98
N PRO A 22 -2.38 -13.09 13.54
CA PRO A 22 -1.97 -14.50 13.38
C PRO A 22 -1.99 -14.96 11.93
N GLU A 23 -2.98 -14.53 11.17
CA GLU A 23 -3.10 -14.85 9.74
C GLU A 23 -2.00 -14.17 8.92
N GLN A 24 -1.68 -12.90 9.22
CA GLN A 24 -0.56 -12.20 8.60
C GLN A 24 0.76 -12.96 8.80
N LYS A 25 1.03 -13.46 10.02
CA LYS A 25 2.24 -14.25 10.32
C LYS A 25 2.32 -15.51 9.45
N LYS A 26 1.19 -16.23 9.35
CA LYS A 26 1.11 -17.40 8.48
C LYS A 26 1.39 -17.05 7.02
N MET A 27 0.77 -15.98 6.51
CA MET A 27 0.99 -15.51 5.13
C MET A 27 2.45 -15.15 4.87
N PHE A 28 3.16 -14.55 5.83
CA PHE A 28 4.60 -14.25 5.69
C PHE A 28 5.45 -15.52 5.62
N GLU A 29 5.16 -16.53 6.43
CA GLU A 29 5.89 -17.82 6.37
C GLU A 29 5.60 -18.55 5.05
N ASP A 30 4.36 -18.59 4.61
CA ASP A 30 3.98 -19.17 3.31
C ASP A 30 4.67 -18.44 2.16
N ALA A 31 4.70 -17.10 2.18
CA ALA A 31 5.39 -16.28 1.19
C ALA A 31 6.90 -16.55 1.17
N LYS A 32 7.55 -16.66 2.33
CA LYS A 32 8.97 -17.00 2.47
C LYS A 32 9.29 -18.36 1.86
N ASN A 33 8.48 -19.37 2.19
CA ASN A 33 8.66 -20.72 1.67
C ASN A 33 8.46 -20.76 0.15
N LYS A 34 7.44 -20.09 -0.36
CA LYS A 34 7.19 -19.97 -1.80
C LYS A 34 8.32 -19.22 -2.52
N ALA A 35 8.85 -18.14 -1.92
CA ALA A 35 9.97 -17.41 -2.48
C ALA A 35 11.25 -18.29 -2.57
N ALA A 36 11.53 -19.12 -1.56
CA ALA A 36 12.65 -20.04 -1.60
C ALA A 36 12.50 -21.10 -2.72
N ALA A 37 11.30 -21.65 -2.89
CA ALA A 37 11.00 -22.59 -3.97
C ALA A 37 11.14 -21.93 -5.36
N ILE A 38 10.67 -20.68 -5.51
CA ILE A 38 10.83 -19.90 -6.74
C ILE A 38 12.31 -19.67 -7.04
N ALA A 39 13.13 -19.30 -6.05
CA ALA A 39 14.55 -19.11 -6.24
C ALA A 39 15.25 -20.38 -6.76
N GLN A 40 14.88 -21.56 -6.23
CA GLN A 40 15.38 -22.84 -6.73
C GLN A 40 14.94 -23.12 -8.18
N ALA A 41 13.66 -22.86 -8.50
CA ALA A 41 13.12 -23.02 -9.84
C ALA A 41 13.83 -22.11 -10.85
N VAL A 42 14.10 -20.86 -10.48
CA VAL A 42 14.86 -19.90 -11.30
C VAL A 42 16.30 -20.38 -11.53
N ASN A 43 16.99 -20.82 -10.48
CA ASN A 43 18.35 -21.38 -10.60
C ASN A 43 18.41 -22.60 -11.52
N ASN A 44 17.37 -23.42 -11.47
CA ASN A 44 17.23 -24.62 -12.31
C ASN A 44 16.67 -24.29 -13.72
N ARG A 45 16.44 -23.03 -14.05
CA ARG A 45 15.86 -22.55 -15.33
C ARG A 45 14.53 -23.24 -15.68
N GLN A 46 13.74 -23.57 -14.65
CA GLN A 46 12.45 -24.23 -14.85
C GLN A 46 11.44 -23.25 -15.46
N GLU A 47 10.72 -23.70 -16.47
CA GLU A 47 9.58 -22.96 -17.00
C GLU A 47 8.35 -23.21 -16.13
N HIS A 48 7.65 -22.14 -15.79
CA HIS A 48 6.42 -22.20 -15.01
C HIS A 48 5.51 -21.02 -15.35
N LYS A 49 4.23 -21.29 -15.47
CA LYS A 49 3.21 -20.25 -15.66
C LYS A 49 2.02 -20.55 -14.77
N GLU A 50 1.82 -19.73 -13.77
CA GLU A 50 0.55 -19.69 -13.06
C GLU A 50 -0.47 -18.90 -13.90
N GLY A 51 -1.57 -19.54 -14.29
CA GLY A 51 -2.60 -18.94 -15.13
C GLY A 51 -3.38 -17.85 -14.38
N MET A 52 -3.71 -16.78 -15.07
CA MET A 52 -4.63 -15.76 -14.55
C MET A 52 -6.07 -16.29 -14.62
N CYS A 53 -6.81 -16.21 -13.51
CA CYS A 53 -8.23 -16.58 -13.48
C CYS A 53 -9.07 -15.62 -14.35
N LEU A 54 -10.27 -16.05 -14.73
CA LEU A 54 -11.17 -15.25 -15.58
C LEU A 54 -11.50 -13.89 -14.96
N SER A 55 -11.70 -13.82 -13.64
CA SER A 55 -11.92 -12.57 -12.92
C SER A 55 -10.74 -11.60 -13.05
N GLY A 56 -9.50 -12.10 -12.99
CA GLY A 56 -8.29 -11.28 -13.19
C GLY A 56 -8.21 -10.70 -14.62
N ARG A 57 -8.65 -11.47 -15.62
CA ARG A 57 -8.72 -10.96 -17.01
C ARG A 57 -9.75 -9.85 -17.17
N LEU A 58 -10.92 -9.97 -16.55
CA LEU A 58 -11.96 -8.93 -16.55
C LEU A 58 -11.51 -7.68 -15.80
N MET A 59 -10.86 -7.84 -14.64
CA MET A 59 -10.28 -6.70 -13.90
C MET A 59 -9.22 -5.97 -14.71
N GLY A 60 -8.49 -6.65 -15.58
CA GLY A 60 -7.52 -6.05 -16.50
C GLY A 60 -8.13 -4.99 -17.41
N LEU A 61 -9.41 -5.12 -17.79
CA LEU A 61 -10.12 -4.12 -18.61
C LEU A 61 -10.34 -2.80 -17.86
N ALA A 62 -10.51 -2.86 -16.55
CA ALA A 62 -10.68 -1.67 -15.70
C ALA A 62 -9.35 -1.00 -15.29
N TYR A 63 -8.22 -1.65 -15.57
CA TYR A 63 -6.91 -1.18 -15.12
C TYR A 63 -6.54 0.20 -15.67
N GLY A 64 -6.73 0.43 -16.96
CA GLY A 64 -6.42 1.71 -17.59
C GLY A 64 -7.19 2.91 -17.00
N PRO A 65 -8.52 2.84 -16.92
CA PRO A 65 -9.32 3.85 -16.21
C PRO A 65 -8.93 4.02 -14.74
N PHE A 66 -8.64 2.93 -14.03
CA PHE A 66 -8.21 2.97 -12.63
C PHE A 66 -6.91 3.77 -12.47
N ILE A 67 -5.85 3.45 -13.22
CA ILE A 67 -4.57 4.17 -13.15
C ILE A 67 -4.76 5.66 -13.46
N LYS A 68 -5.55 6.00 -14.48
CA LYS A 68 -5.84 7.41 -14.82
C LYS A 68 -6.56 8.17 -13.69
N SER A 69 -7.28 7.46 -12.81
CA SER A 69 -8.00 8.07 -11.69
C SER A 69 -7.15 8.28 -10.44
N LEU A 70 -5.98 7.62 -10.33
CA LEU A 70 -5.13 7.66 -9.14
C LEU A 70 -4.68 9.07 -8.76
N PRO A 71 -4.20 9.94 -9.67
CA PRO A 71 -3.73 11.28 -9.29
C PRO A 71 -4.78 12.10 -8.54
N ALA A 72 -6.05 11.98 -8.91
CA ALA A 72 -7.16 12.68 -8.28
C ALA A 72 -7.80 11.90 -7.10
N SER A 73 -7.27 10.75 -6.72
CA SER A 73 -7.83 9.93 -5.63
C SER A 73 -7.66 10.58 -4.26
N ASP A 74 -6.66 11.46 -4.11
CA ASP A 74 -6.39 12.25 -2.92
C ASP A 74 -7.52 13.25 -2.56
N LYS A 75 -8.38 13.62 -3.50
CA LYS A 75 -9.58 14.42 -3.22
C LYS A 75 -10.53 13.77 -2.21
N LYS A 76 -10.38 12.46 -1.99
CA LYS A 76 -11.17 11.69 -1.01
C LYS A 76 -10.50 11.59 0.36
N PHE A 77 -9.26 12.08 0.48
CA PHE A 77 -8.56 12.05 1.75
C PHE A 77 -9.09 13.12 2.71
N THR A 78 -9.24 12.73 3.94
CA THR A 78 -9.61 13.60 5.06
C THR A 78 -8.58 13.50 6.16
N VAL A 79 -8.42 14.59 6.92
CA VAL A 79 -7.53 14.63 8.09
C VAL A 79 -8.39 14.95 9.30
N SER A 80 -8.38 14.08 10.29
CA SER A 80 -9.14 14.26 11.54
C SER A 80 -8.44 15.24 12.50
N ALA A 81 -9.16 15.66 13.53
CA ALA A 81 -8.64 16.53 14.60
C ALA A 81 -7.50 15.89 15.41
N ASN A 82 -7.31 14.57 15.32
CA ASN A 82 -6.22 13.86 16.00
C ASN A 82 -4.84 14.13 15.39
N CYS A 83 -4.77 14.89 14.29
CA CYS A 83 -3.50 15.18 13.62
C CYS A 83 -2.58 16.03 14.50
N THR A 84 -1.42 15.47 14.86
CA THR A 84 -0.36 16.15 15.63
C THR A 84 0.59 17.00 14.78
N LYS A 85 0.35 17.09 13.47
CA LYS A 85 1.17 17.84 12.51
C LYS A 85 2.63 17.36 12.44
N CYS A 86 2.89 16.10 12.72
CA CYS A 86 4.24 15.51 12.81
C CYS A 86 5.00 15.44 11.47
N GLY A 87 4.34 15.67 10.33
CA GLY A 87 4.96 15.67 9.00
C GLY A 87 5.30 14.29 8.41
N ILE A 88 5.04 13.18 9.12
CA ILE A 88 5.37 11.84 8.62
C ILE A 88 4.68 11.57 7.27
N CYS A 89 3.42 11.98 7.09
CA CYS A 89 2.68 11.80 5.84
C CYS A 89 3.37 12.47 4.64
N VAL A 90 3.98 13.63 4.83
CA VAL A 90 4.79 14.33 3.82
C VAL A 90 6.03 13.52 3.50
N SER A 91 6.76 13.09 4.55
CA SER A 91 8.06 12.42 4.38
C SER A 91 7.96 11.01 3.77
N VAL A 92 6.83 10.31 3.93
CA VAL A 92 6.63 8.95 3.37
C VAL A 92 5.92 8.96 2.01
N CYS A 93 5.56 10.12 1.48
CA CYS A 93 4.87 10.20 0.19
C CYS A 93 5.87 10.08 -0.97
N PRO A 94 5.84 9.02 -1.78
CA PRO A 94 6.83 8.83 -2.85
C PRO A 94 6.65 9.83 -4.01
N ALA A 95 5.45 10.41 -4.15
CA ALA A 95 5.12 11.36 -5.21
C ALA A 95 5.16 12.83 -4.77
N ASP A 96 5.68 13.13 -3.57
CA ASP A 96 5.68 14.49 -2.98
C ASP A 96 4.31 15.20 -3.04
N ASN A 97 3.25 14.42 -2.95
CA ASN A 97 1.88 14.87 -3.19
C ASN A 97 1.26 15.61 -2.00
N ILE A 98 1.98 15.83 -0.90
CA ILE A 98 1.40 16.38 0.34
C ILE A 98 2.25 17.54 0.82
N LEU A 99 1.62 18.72 0.98
CA LEU A 99 2.19 19.85 1.69
C LEU A 99 1.51 20.00 3.05
N LEU A 100 2.31 20.30 4.07
CA LEU A 100 1.84 20.63 5.40
C LEU A 100 2.18 22.09 5.69
N HIS A 101 1.16 22.95 5.73
CA HIS A 101 1.32 24.36 6.00
C HIS A 101 1.50 24.65 7.51
N GLU A 102 2.05 25.80 7.85
CA GLU A 102 2.35 26.22 9.23
C GLU A 102 1.16 26.10 10.20
N HIS A 103 -0.05 26.38 9.73
CA HIS A 103 -1.27 26.21 10.52
C HIS A 103 -1.76 24.74 10.62
N GLY A 104 -1.01 23.80 10.05
CA GLY A 104 -1.34 22.35 10.07
C GLY A 104 -2.38 21.94 9.02
N LYS A 105 -2.68 22.80 8.05
CA LYS A 105 -3.52 22.46 6.90
C LYS A 105 -2.73 21.58 5.95
N HIS A 106 -3.31 20.43 5.57
CA HIS A 106 -2.78 19.57 4.52
C HIS A 106 -3.31 20.06 3.16
N GLU A 107 -2.41 20.09 2.20
CA GLU A 107 -2.74 20.35 0.79
C GLU A 107 -2.29 19.15 -0.04
N TRP A 108 -3.17 18.68 -0.92
CA TRP A 108 -2.94 17.55 -1.81
C TRP A 108 -2.74 18.08 -3.22
N LEU A 109 -1.63 17.70 -3.85
CA LEU A 109 -1.18 18.25 -5.15
C LEU A 109 -1.76 17.51 -6.36
N HIS A 110 -2.64 16.52 -6.13
CA HIS A 110 -3.27 15.71 -7.16
C HIS A 110 -2.28 14.92 -8.04
N GLN A 111 -1.22 14.42 -7.40
CA GLN A 111 -0.22 13.54 -7.99
C GLN A 111 -0.18 12.19 -7.27
N CYS A 112 -1.30 11.79 -6.66
CA CYS A 112 -1.37 10.60 -5.82
C CYS A 112 -1.16 9.31 -6.63
N GLU A 113 -0.33 8.42 -6.12
CA GLU A 113 -0.10 7.07 -6.68
C GLU A 113 -0.98 5.99 -6.04
N GLY A 114 -1.84 6.35 -5.08
CA GLY A 114 -2.73 5.42 -4.41
C GLY A 114 -2.03 4.42 -3.48
N CYS A 115 -0.78 4.65 -3.10
CA CYS A 115 0.01 3.73 -2.29
C CYS A 115 -0.42 3.64 -0.81
N LEU A 116 -1.21 4.58 -0.32
CA LEU A 116 -1.73 4.68 1.05
C LEU A 116 -0.64 4.80 2.15
N ALA A 117 0.61 5.07 1.83
CA ALA A 117 1.68 5.20 2.82
C ALA A 117 1.36 6.27 3.86
N CYS A 118 0.88 7.45 3.44
CA CYS A 118 0.48 8.54 4.34
C CYS A 118 -0.58 8.12 5.37
N LEU A 119 -1.49 7.24 4.97
CA LEU A 119 -2.56 6.73 5.81
C LEU A 119 -2.05 5.66 6.77
N HIS A 120 -1.23 4.71 6.29
CA HIS A 120 -0.74 3.60 7.08
C HIS A 120 0.35 3.99 8.09
N TYR A 121 1.20 4.96 7.74
CA TYR A 121 2.29 5.41 8.61
C TYR A 121 1.91 6.58 9.53
N CYS A 122 0.68 7.10 9.45
CA CYS A 122 0.20 8.11 10.40
C CYS A 122 0.10 7.51 11.81
N PRO A 123 0.87 8.01 12.82
CA PRO A 123 0.85 7.46 14.17
C PRO A 123 -0.51 7.67 14.87
N GLU A 124 -1.20 8.76 14.53
CA GLU A 124 -2.50 9.12 15.10
C GLU A 124 -3.69 8.62 14.24
N GLU A 125 -3.43 7.82 13.21
CA GLU A 125 -4.44 7.35 12.25
C GLU A 125 -5.36 8.47 11.74
N ALA A 126 -4.83 9.70 11.69
CA ALA A 126 -5.58 10.90 11.39
C ALA A 126 -5.97 11.01 9.91
N ILE A 127 -5.23 10.39 8.99
CA ILE A 127 -5.53 10.42 7.55
C ILE A 127 -6.47 9.28 7.19
N ASN A 128 -7.57 9.60 6.49
CA ASN A 128 -8.61 8.66 6.13
C ASN A 128 -9.13 8.86 4.71
N ILE A 129 -9.75 7.82 4.14
CA ILE A 129 -10.49 7.84 2.87
C ILE A 129 -11.92 7.40 3.15
N GLY A 130 -12.79 8.38 3.39
CA GLY A 130 -14.16 8.13 3.81
C GLY A 130 -14.27 7.41 5.16
N LYS A 131 -15.49 7.25 5.65
CA LYS A 131 -15.78 6.70 6.98
C LYS A 131 -15.30 5.26 7.20
N LYS A 132 -15.20 4.47 6.12
CA LYS A 132 -14.82 3.05 6.25
C LYS A 132 -13.39 2.87 6.77
N THR A 133 -12.48 3.75 6.36
CA THR A 133 -11.08 3.62 6.78
C THR A 133 -10.84 4.10 8.21
N GLU A 134 -11.72 4.93 8.76
CA GLU A 134 -11.68 5.33 10.17
C GLU A 134 -11.87 4.15 11.13
N LEU A 135 -12.63 3.14 10.70
CA LEU A 135 -12.96 1.96 11.49
C LEU A 135 -12.04 0.76 11.21
N ARG A 136 -11.11 0.88 10.27
CA ARG A 136 -10.24 -0.22 9.85
C ARG A 136 -8.85 -0.05 10.44
N PRO A 137 -8.25 -1.15 10.95
CA PRO A 137 -6.88 -1.10 11.45
C PRO A 137 -5.90 -0.72 10.35
N ARG A 138 -4.83 -0.05 10.72
CA ARG A 138 -3.70 0.24 9.81
C ARG A 138 -2.85 -1.01 9.64
N TYR A 139 -2.26 -1.13 8.45
CA TYR A 139 -1.33 -2.21 8.17
C TYR A 139 0.05 -1.65 7.81
N ARG A 140 1.05 -2.14 8.50
CA ARG A 140 2.47 -1.92 8.16
C ARG A 140 3.18 -3.26 8.23
N HIS A 141 4.03 -3.51 7.27
CA HIS A 141 4.85 -4.72 7.33
C HIS A 141 5.72 -4.67 8.60
N PRO A 142 5.83 -5.76 9.41
CA PRO A 142 6.52 -5.73 10.71
C PRO A 142 8.00 -5.31 10.64
N LYS A 143 8.63 -5.45 9.47
CA LYS A 143 10.03 -5.09 9.22
C LYS A 143 10.17 -3.80 8.43
N SER A 144 9.12 -2.97 8.31
CA SER A 144 9.16 -1.72 7.57
C SER A 144 8.86 -0.55 8.50
N ALA A 145 9.80 0.36 8.61
CA ALA A 145 9.73 1.57 9.40
C ALA A 145 9.55 2.83 8.53
N VAL A 146 9.28 3.97 9.16
CA VAL A 146 9.24 5.27 8.46
C VAL A 146 10.58 5.61 7.82
N SER A 147 11.70 5.24 8.45
CA SER A 147 13.06 5.42 7.91
C SER A 147 13.24 4.71 6.56
N ASP A 148 12.71 3.48 6.43
CA ASP A 148 12.82 2.72 5.18
C ASP A 148 12.04 3.38 4.04
N MET A 149 10.85 3.95 4.37
CA MET A 149 10.05 4.69 3.40
C MET A 149 10.74 5.97 2.93
N LYS A 150 11.42 6.69 3.83
CA LYS A 150 12.22 7.87 3.49
C LYS A 150 13.41 7.51 2.61
N GLN A 151 14.13 6.45 2.95
CA GLN A 151 15.26 5.97 2.17
C GLN A 151 14.87 5.58 0.73
N GLN A 152 13.69 4.99 0.53
CA GLN A 152 13.17 4.70 -0.81
C GLN A 152 12.90 5.96 -1.63
N LYS A 153 12.61 7.08 -0.98
CA LYS A 153 12.38 8.37 -1.62
C LYS A 153 13.67 9.07 -2.07
N GLY A 154 14.83 8.64 -1.53
CA GLY A 154 16.13 9.24 -1.83
C GLY A 154 16.50 10.44 -0.96
N ASP A 155 15.84 10.57 0.19
CA ASP A 155 16.13 11.57 1.23
C ASP A 155 17.15 11.04 2.24
#